data_ae936412ca44429ca059203378599958
#
_entry.id   ae936412ca44429ca059203378599958
#
_cell.length_a   1.000
_cell.length_b   1.000
_cell.length_c   1.000
_cell.angle_alpha   90.00
_cell.angle_beta   90.00
_cell.angle_gamma   90.00
#
_symmetry.space_group_name_H-M   'P 1'
#
loop_
_entity.id
_entity.type
_entity.pdbx_description
1 polymer ?
#
loop_
_entity_poly.entity_id
_entity_poly.type
_entity_poly.pdbx_seq_one_letter_code
_entity_poly.pdbx_strand_id
1 'polypeptide(L)'
;GLAQDYSGFSAYMDRRELNRLMGEGDLVSGAKLLVAADLRPAFYRAVARTPQIVGASSREETVAAWRQAMAAAFQVTITFFVGFAAAIAFGVAYNTIRISLSERSRDLATLHVLGFGHGECAYILCGELVILALAAVPLGVLGGQALAYGLVAAYSREELRLPATISARSYGVALTAYFAAVLLGGMLVVRRVWSLDLVAVLKTRE
;
A
#
# COMPACT_ATOMS: atom_id res chain seq x y z
N GLY A 1 -10.15 13.39 35.30
CA GLY A 1 -10.48 13.47 33.88
C GLY A 1 -9.85 12.33 33.13
N LEU A 2 -10.47 11.83 32.06
CA LEU A 2 -9.91 10.82 31.18
C LEU A 2 -8.95 11.51 30.20
N ALA A 3 -7.69 11.13 30.20
CA ALA A 3 -6.75 11.53 29.17
C ALA A 3 -6.94 10.61 27.95
N GLN A 4 -7.11 11.20 26.76
CA GLN A 4 -7.20 10.43 25.52
C GLN A 4 -5.79 10.22 24.98
N ASP A 5 -5.19 9.06 25.30
CA ASP A 5 -3.97 8.61 24.65
C ASP A 5 -4.28 7.70 23.47
N TYR A 6 -3.55 7.87 22.36
CA TYR A 6 -3.73 7.06 21.14
C TYR A 6 -3.11 5.66 21.24
N SER A 7 -2.23 5.44 22.21
CA SER A 7 -1.60 4.14 22.42
C SER A 7 -1.11 3.98 23.86
N GLY A 8 -1.40 2.82 24.46
CA GLY A 8 -0.97 2.45 25.79
C GLY A 8 -1.92 2.91 26.90
N PHE A 9 -1.71 2.33 28.09
CA PHE A 9 -2.42 2.71 29.30
C PHE A 9 -1.51 3.66 30.10
N SER A 10 -1.85 4.95 30.13
CA SER A 10 -1.14 5.92 30.92
C SER A 10 -2.00 6.35 32.11
N ALA A 11 -1.48 6.24 33.33
CA ALA A 11 -2.10 6.78 34.52
C ALA A 11 -1.38 8.07 34.94
N TYR A 12 -2.11 9.10 35.19
CA TYR A 12 -1.59 10.41 35.62
C TYR A 12 -2.01 10.67 37.06
N MET A 13 -1.03 10.93 37.92
CA MET A 13 -1.29 11.32 39.29
C MET A 13 -0.29 12.39 39.74
N ASP A 14 -0.52 13.01 40.90
CA ASP A 14 0.43 13.95 41.47
C ASP A 14 1.75 13.27 41.81
N ARG A 15 2.88 13.88 41.41
CA ARG A 15 4.21 13.34 41.61
C ARG A 15 4.54 13.05 43.07
N ARG A 16 4.14 13.94 43.95
CA ARG A 16 4.45 13.79 45.39
C ARG A 16 3.73 12.60 45.98
N GLU A 17 2.47 12.39 45.60
CA GLU A 17 1.71 11.22 46.04
C GLU A 17 2.27 9.94 45.45
N LEU A 18 2.72 9.95 44.19
CA LEU A 18 3.38 8.80 43.57
C LEU A 18 4.68 8.43 44.31
N ASN A 19 5.55 9.40 44.55
CA ASN A 19 6.80 9.17 45.27
C ASN A 19 6.55 8.66 46.70
N ARG A 20 5.48 9.17 47.37
CA ARG A 20 5.08 8.70 48.68
C ARG A 20 4.60 7.26 48.66
N LEU A 21 3.80 6.86 47.65
CA LEU A 21 3.35 5.48 47.51
C LEU A 21 4.48 4.53 47.18
N MET A 22 5.47 4.97 46.45
CA MET A 22 6.65 4.16 46.07
C MET A 22 7.73 4.15 47.17
N GLY A 23 7.58 4.93 48.25
CA GLY A 23 8.59 5.05 49.30
C GLY A 23 9.85 5.79 48.84
N GLU A 24 9.77 6.54 47.76
CA GLU A 24 10.88 7.32 47.23
C GLU A 24 10.82 8.76 47.78
N GLY A 25 11.98 9.40 47.86
CA GLY A 25 12.09 10.80 48.21
C GLY A 25 11.57 11.74 47.12
N ASP A 26 11.87 13.02 47.20
CA ASP A 26 11.47 13.99 46.14
C ASP A 26 12.33 13.80 44.86
N LEU A 27 12.13 12.68 44.20
CA LEU A 27 12.87 12.29 43.00
C LEU A 27 12.08 12.64 41.74
N VAL A 28 12.80 12.95 40.65
CA VAL A 28 12.27 13.22 39.33
C VAL A 28 13.00 12.36 38.32
N SER A 29 12.28 11.44 37.65
CA SER A 29 12.85 10.58 36.63
C SER A 29 13.06 11.29 35.30
N GLY A 30 12.34 12.38 35.05
CA GLY A 30 12.46 13.16 33.82
C GLY A 30 11.68 14.46 33.88
N ALA A 31 12.08 15.40 33.07
CA ALA A 31 11.41 16.70 32.96
C ALA A 31 11.20 17.07 31.49
N LYS A 32 10.06 17.68 31.20
CA LYS A 32 9.81 18.31 29.89
C LYS A 32 10.15 19.78 29.97
N LEU A 33 11.11 20.21 29.16
CA LEU A 33 11.61 21.56 29.17
C LEU A 33 11.31 22.26 27.83
N LEU A 34 10.92 23.51 27.90
CA LEU A 34 10.85 24.39 26.73
C LEU A 34 12.16 25.16 26.65
N VAL A 35 12.97 24.82 25.65
CA VAL A 35 14.26 25.47 25.41
C VAL A 35 14.19 26.26 24.12
N ALA A 36 14.53 27.54 24.17
CA ALA A 36 14.61 28.40 22.98
C ALA A 36 15.62 27.85 21.98
N ALA A 37 15.34 28.00 20.69
CA ALA A 37 16.11 27.36 19.62
C ALA A 37 17.60 27.74 19.63
N ASP A 38 17.89 28.99 19.94
CA ASP A 38 19.23 29.57 20.07
C ASP A 38 20.02 28.99 21.26
N LEU A 39 19.35 28.58 22.31
CA LEU A 39 19.97 28.03 23.53
C LEU A 39 20.10 26.49 23.49
N ARG A 40 19.51 25.81 22.54
CA ARG A 40 19.58 24.34 22.42
C ARG A 40 21.01 23.77 22.43
N PRO A 41 21.97 24.34 21.67
CA PRO A 41 23.35 23.80 21.67
C PRO A 41 24.05 23.97 23.03
N ALA A 42 23.77 25.05 23.73
CA ALA A 42 24.30 25.30 25.08
C ALA A 42 23.69 24.33 26.10
N PHE A 43 22.37 24.10 26.00
CA PHE A 43 21.64 23.14 26.83
C PHE A 43 22.19 21.73 26.67
N TYR A 44 22.36 21.20 25.44
CA TYR A 44 22.90 19.86 25.23
C TYR A 44 24.32 19.71 25.76
N ARG A 45 25.16 20.76 25.63
CA ARG A 45 26.50 20.76 26.24
C ARG A 45 26.45 20.70 27.77
N ALA A 46 25.51 21.39 28.38
CA ALA A 46 25.33 21.38 29.84
C ALA A 46 24.86 20.00 30.32
N VAL A 47 23.88 19.40 29.63
CA VAL A 47 23.39 18.04 29.91
C VAL A 47 24.54 17.03 29.81
N ALA A 48 25.35 17.08 28.77
CA ALA A 48 26.49 16.16 28.56
C ALA A 48 27.56 16.27 29.66
N ARG A 49 27.62 17.38 30.39
CA ARG A 49 28.53 17.60 31.53
C ARG A 49 27.94 17.24 32.88
N THR A 50 26.68 16.84 32.94
CA THR A 50 25.95 16.55 34.19
C THR A 50 25.72 15.05 34.28
N PRO A 51 26.53 14.30 35.06
CA PRO A 51 26.46 12.83 35.13
C PRO A 51 25.12 12.26 35.64
N GLN A 52 24.35 13.06 36.37
CA GLN A 52 23.03 12.67 36.89
C GLN A 52 21.95 12.63 35.82
N ILE A 53 22.19 13.24 34.66
CA ILE A 53 21.22 13.28 33.52
C ILE A 53 21.66 12.22 32.50
N VAL A 54 20.87 11.18 32.37
CA VAL A 54 21.13 10.07 31.45
C VAL A 54 21.13 10.53 30.00
N GLY A 55 20.29 11.52 29.66
CA GLY A 55 20.23 12.09 28.31
C GLY A 55 19.10 13.11 28.15
N ALA A 56 19.15 13.82 27.05
CA ALA A 56 18.07 14.70 26.62
C ALA A 56 17.77 14.41 25.14
N SER A 57 16.51 14.31 24.82
CA SER A 57 16.04 14.15 23.42
C SER A 57 15.10 15.29 23.04
N SER A 58 15.21 15.76 21.83
CA SER A 58 14.24 16.70 21.28
C SER A 58 13.00 15.93 20.81
N ARG A 59 11.81 16.46 21.17
CA ARG A 59 10.53 15.90 20.68
C ARG A 59 10.50 15.88 19.15
N GLU A 60 11.03 16.92 18.51
CA GLU A 60 11.05 17.05 17.06
C GLU A 60 11.90 15.96 16.42
N GLU A 61 13.09 15.69 16.95
CA GLU A 61 14.01 14.65 16.48
C GLU A 61 13.43 13.25 16.72
N THR A 62 12.88 13.02 17.90
CA THR A 62 12.26 11.72 18.24
C THR A 62 11.06 11.41 17.33
N VAL A 63 10.18 12.40 17.10
CA VAL A 63 9.03 12.23 16.21
C VAL A 63 9.48 12.07 14.75
N ALA A 64 10.51 12.81 14.32
CA ALA A 64 11.05 12.68 12.97
C ALA A 64 11.68 11.30 12.74
N ALA A 65 12.51 10.83 13.68
CA ALA A 65 13.11 9.51 13.61
C ALA A 65 12.06 8.39 13.61
N TRP A 66 11.04 8.52 14.48
CA TRP A 66 9.92 7.56 14.51
C TRP A 66 9.15 7.54 13.20
N ARG A 67 8.81 8.72 12.64
CA ARG A 67 8.13 8.83 11.35
C ARG A 67 8.95 8.22 10.22
N GLN A 68 10.25 8.45 10.20
CA GLN A 68 11.15 7.90 9.20
C GLN A 68 11.23 6.38 9.29
N ALA A 69 11.38 5.82 10.49
CA ALA A 69 11.41 4.38 10.72
C ALA A 69 10.07 3.71 10.31
N MET A 70 8.95 4.31 10.70
CA MET A 70 7.63 3.83 10.32
C MET A 70 7.40 3.93 8.81
N ALA A 71 7.76 5.05 8.20
CA ALA A 71 7.61 5.23 6.75
C ALA A 71 8.40 4.18 5.97
N ALA A 72 9.63 3.87 6.39
CA ALA A 72 10.45 2.84 5.76
C ALA A 72 9.81 1.45 5.89
N ALA A 73 9.33 1.06 7.07
CA ALA A 73 8.68 -0.22 7.31
C ALA A 73 7.38 -0.36 6.49
N PHE A 74 6.54 0.69 6.47
CA PHE A 74 5.32 0.71 5.67
C PHE A 74 5.60 0.68 4.17
N GLN A 75 6.65 1.37 3.71
CA GLN A 75 7.02 1.37 2.29
C GLN A 75 7.37 -0.04 1.80
N VAL A 76 8.16 -0.80 2.56
CA VAL A 76 8.49 -2.18 2.24
C VAL A 76 7.22 -3.03 2.16
N THR A 77 6.37 -2.96 3.18
CA THR A 77 5.10 -3.71 3.24
C THR A 77 4.19 -3.38 2.06
N ILE A 78 3.99 -2.10 1.76
CA ILE A 78 3.16 -1.65 0.62
C ILE A 78 3.73 -2.18 -0.70
N THR A 79 5.06 -2.11 -0.89
CA THR A 79 5.72 -2.59 -2.11
C THR A 79 5.46 -4.08 -2.31
N PHE A 80 5.56 -4.89 -1.26
CA PHE A 80 5.24 -6.31 -1.33
C PHE A 80 3.78 -6.56 -1.71
N PHE A 81 2.82 -5.95 -1.02
CA PHE A 81 1.41 -6.16 -1.30
C PHE A 81 1.01 -5.68 -2.69
N VAL A 82 1.50 -4.52 -3.12
CA VAL A 82 1.26 -4.00 -4.47
C VAL A 82 1.88 -4.93 -5.52
N GLY A 83 3.09 -5.44 -5.27
CA GLY A 83 3.75 -6.41 -6.14
C GLY A 83 2.94 -7.71 -6.30
N PHE A 84 2.45 -8.28 -5.20
CA PHE A 84 1.57 -9.45 -5.24
C PHE A 84 0.26 -9.18 -5.97
N ALA A 85 -0.39 -8.05 -5.69
CA ALA A 85 -1.62 -7.67 -6.38
C ALA A 85 -1.41 -7.49 -7.88
N ALA A 86 -0.30 -6.85 -8.27
CA ALA A 86 0.07 -6.70 -9.68
C ALA A 86 0.35 -8.04 -10.36
N ALA A 87 1.03 -8.98 -9.67
CA ALA A 87 1.28 -10.32 -10.19
C ALA A 87 -0.03 -11.11 -10.41
N ILE A 88 -0.99 -11.01 -9.47
CA ILE A 88 -2.30 -11.64 -9.61
C ILE A 88 -3.06 -11.00 -10.78
N ALA A 89 -3.11 -9.66 -10.85
CA ALA A 89 -3.80 -8.94 -11.93
C ALA A 89 -3.21 -9.29 -13.30
N PHE A 90 -1.89 -9.37 -13.39
CA PHE A 90 -1.19 -9.82 -14.60
C PHE A 90 -1.58 -11.26 -14.98
N GLY A 91 -1.55 -12.19 -14.02
CA GLY A 91 -1.90 -13.60 -14.26
C GLY A 91 -3.35 -13.76 -14.74
N VAL A 92 -4.29 -13.04 -14.11
CA VAL A 92 -5.70 -13.04 -14.50
C VAL A 92 -5.86 -12.43 -15.89
N ALA A 93 -5.29 -11.28 -16.18
CA ALA A 93 -5.36 -10.63 -17.48
C ALA A 93 -4.78 -11.53 -18.58
N TYR A 94 -3.60 -12.10 -18.36
CA TYR A 94 -2.96 -13.02 -19.29
C TYR A 94 -3.83 -14.25 -19.57
N ASN A 95 -4.39 -14.86 -18.51
CA ASN A 95 -5.23 -16.05 -18.64
C ASN A 95 -6.54 -15.73 -19.35
N THR A 96 -7.19 -14.61 -19.03
CA THR A 96 -8.42 -14.17 -19.70
C THR A 96 -8.22 -14.01 -21.19
N ILE A 97 -7.17 -13.31 -21.62
CA ILE A 97 -6.90 -13.13 -23.05
C ILE A 97 -6.55 -14.46 -23.72
N ARG A 98 -5.80 -15.33 -23.05
CA ARG A 98 -5.45 -16.66 -23.59
C ARG A 98 -6.68 -17.53 -23.82
N ILE A 99 -7.65 -17.48 -22.90
CA ILE A 99 -8.93 -18.18 -23.04
C ILE A 99 -9.73 -17.59 -24.19
N SER A 100 -9.93 -16.26 -24.21
CA SER A 100 -10.64 -15.56 -25.31
C SER A 100 -10.01 -15.88 -26.68
N LEU A 101 -8.68 -15.91 -26.76
CA LEU A 101 -7.99 -16.28 -27.99
C LEU A 101 -8.27 -17.73 -28.40
N SER A 102 -8.30 -18.66 -27.45
CA SER A 102 -8.58 -20.08 -27.73
C SER A 102 -10.03 -20.30 -28.17
N GLU A 103 -10.98 -19.64 -27.50
CA GLU A 103 -12.42 -19.76 -27.82
C GLU A 103 -12.79 -19.13 -29.15
N ARG A 104 -12.17 -17.99 -29.48
CA ARG A 104 -12.47 -17.21 -30.70
C ARG A 104 -11.45 -17.42 -31.83
N SER A 105 -10.58 -18.43 -31.71
CA SER A 105 -9.54 -18.69 -32.71
C SER A 105 -10.10 -18.89 -34.12
N ARG A 106 -11.28 -19.53 -34.26
CA ARG A 106 -11.97 -19.70 -35.55
C ARG A 106 -12.52 -18.41 -36.11
N ASP A 107 -13.16 -17.60 -35.26
CA ASP A 107 -13.73 -16.31 -35.66
C ASP A 107 -12.63 -15.37 -36.13
N LEU A 108 -11.50 -15.35 -35.40
CA LEU A 108 -10.32 -14.57 -35.76
C LEU A 108 -9.68 -15.06 -37.07
N ALA A 109 -9.64 -16.38 -37.29
CA ALA A 109 -9.15 -16.95 -38.54
C ALA A 109 -10.09 -16.59 -39.70
N THR A 110 -11.40 -16.60 -39.50
CA THR A 110 -12.37 -16.20 -40.54
C THR A 110 -12.22 -14.70 -40.87
N LEU A 111 -12.04 -13.83 -39.87
CA LEU A 111 -11.75 -12.41 -40.08
C LEU A 111 -10.46 -12.21 -40.88
N HIS A 112 -9.43 -13.00 -40.58
CA HIS A 112 -8.17 -12.94 -41.32
C HIS A 112 -8.33 -13.34 -42.79
N VAL A 113 -9.14 -14.37 -43.09
CA VAL A 113 -9.47 -14.77 -44.48
C VAL A 113 -10.26 -13.67 -45.18
N LEU A 114 -11.08 -12.92 -44.47
CA LEU A 114 -11.80 -11.76 -45.00
C LEU A 114 -10.92 -10.52 -45.24
N GLY A 115 -9.60 -10.62 -44.91
CA GLY A 115 -8.63 -9.58 -45.20
C GLY A 115 -8.25 -8.72 -43.99
N PHE A 116 -8.75 -9.02 -42.76
CA PHE A 116 -8.38 -8.29 -41.58
C PHE A 116 -6.92 -8.61 -41.19
N GLY A 117 -6.16 -7.58 -40.85
CA GLY A 117 -4.78 -7.72 -40.42
C GLY A 117 -4.65 -8.29 -38.98
N HIS A 118 -3.50 -8.86 -38.65
CA HIS A 118 -3.20 -9.35 -37.29
C HIS A 118 -3.38 -8.27 -36.21
N GLY A 119 -3.10 -7.01 -36.55
CA GLY A 119 -3.29 -5.87 -35.64
C GLY A 119 -4.75 -5.58 -35.32
N GLU A 120 -5.65 -5.73 -36.31
CA GLU A 120 -7.08 -5.51 -36.13
C GLU A 120 -7.70 -6.61 -35.28
N CYS A 121 -7.30 -7.85 -35.48
CA CYS A 121 -7.68 -8.99 -34.62
C CYS A 121 -7.19 -8.80 -33.17
N ALA A 122 -5.95 -8.34 -33.00
CA ALA A 122 -5.40 -8.03 -31.68
C ALA A 122 -6.14 -6.84 -31.01
N TYR A 123 -6.56 -5.83 -31.77
CA TYR A 123 -7.31 -4.70 -31.28
C TYR A 123 -8.67 -5.09 -30.69
N ILE A 124 -9.39 -6.01 -31.32
CA ILE A 124 -10.67 -6.54 -30.83
C ILE A 124 -10.49 -7.23 -29.47
N LEU A 125 -9.48 -8.10 -29.36
CA LEU A 125 -9.15 -8.83 -28.11
C LEU A 125 -8.72 -7.88 -26.99
N CYS A 126 -7.86 -6.90 -27.32
CA CYS A 126 -7.42 -5.91 -26.34
C CYS A 126 -8.54 -4.97 -25.91
N GLY A 127 -9.46 -4.62 -26.83
CA GLY A 127 -10.63 -3.81 -26.53
C GLY A 127 -11.53 -4.45 -25.46
N GLU A 128 -11.79 -5.75 -25.59
CA GLU A 128 -12.54 -6.51 -24.58
C GLU A 128 -11.85 -6.48 -23.22
N LEU A 129 -10.53 -6.71 -23.20
CA LEU A 129 -9.75 -6.64 -21.94
C LEU A 129 -9.83 -5.25 -21.30
N VAL A 130 -9.72 -4.18 -22.10
CA VAL A 130 -9.80 -2.81 -21.58
C VAL A 130 -11.17 -2.53 -20.97
N ILE A 131 -12.25 -2.96 -21.61
CA ILE A 131 -13.61 -2.79 -21.08
C ILE A 131 -13.78 -3.54 -19.77
N LEU A 132 -13.32 -4.80 -19.70
CA LEU A 132 -13.37 -5.59 -18.47
C LEU A 132 -12.50 -4.98 -17.37
N ALA A 133 -11.31 -4.51 -17.73
CA ALA A 133 -10.42 -3.85 -16.79
C ALA A 133 -11.03 -2.56 -16.21
N LEU A 134 -11.67 -1.74 -17.05
CA LEU A 134 -12.36 -0.53 -16.59
C LEU A 134 -13.58 -0.84 -15.72
N ALA A 135 -14.35 -1.87 -16.06
CA ALA A 135 -15.50 -2.29 -15.28
C ALA A 135 -15.09 -2.88 -13.90
N ALA A 136 -13.91 -3.50 -13.80
CA ALA A 136 -13.39 -4.04 -12.56
C ALA A 136 -12.93 -2.95 -11.57
N VAL A 137 -12.54 -1.75 -12.02
CA VAL A 137 -12.04 -0.66 -11.17
C VAL A 137 -13.04 -0.26 -10.07
N PRO A 138 -14.31 0.08 -10.38
CA PRO A 138 -15.24 0.49 -9.33
C PRO A 138 -15.50 -0.64 -8.32
N LEU A 139 -15.59 -1.87 -8.77
CA LEU A 139 -15.77 -3.04 -7.90
C LEU A 139 -14.54 -3.25 -6.99
N GLY A 140 -13.35 -3.12 -7.55
CA GLY A 140 -12.09 -3.20 -6.81
C GLY A 140 -11.95 -2.09 -5.77
N VAL A 141 -12.32 -0.85 -6.11
CA VAL A 141 -12.30 0.29 -5.18
C VAL A 141 -13.29 0.07 -4.04
N LEU A 142 -14.53 -0.31 -4.33
CA LEU A 142 -15.55 -0.58 -3.31
C LEU A 142 -15.15 -1.75 -2.40
N GLY A 143 -14.69 -2.85 -2.98
CA GLY A 143 -14.21 -4.01 -2.22
C GLY A 143 -12.99 -3.69 -1.35
N GLY A 144 -12.03 -2.93 -1.88
CA GLY A 144 -10.87 -2.47 -1.13
C GLY A 144 -11.23 -1.54 0.04
N GLN A 145 -12.18 -0.62 -0.15
CA GLN A 145 -12.71 0.21 0.92
C GLN A 145 -13.42 -0.61 1.99
N ALA A 146 -14.29 -1.53 1.59
CA ALA A 146 -15.01 -2.39 2.52
C ALA A 146 -14.05 -3.24 3.38
N LEU A 147 -13.02 -3.81 2.75
CA LEU A 147 -11.95 -4.52 3.46
C LEU A 147 -11.18 -3.62 4.43
N ALA A 148 -10.80 -2.42 4.00
CA ALA A 148 -10.06 -1.49 4.85
C ALA A 148 -10.88 -1.08 6.09
N TYR A 149 -12.14 -0.71 5.91
CA TYR A 149 -13.04 -0.38 7.02
C TYR A 149 -13.30 -1.59 7.93
N GLY A 150 -13.49 -2.77 7.35
CA GLY A 150 -13.66 -4.02 8.10
C GLY A 150 -12.44 -4.36 8.96
N LEU A 151 -11.23 -4.21 8.42
CA LEU A 151 -9.99 -4.40 9.17
C LEU A 151 -9.86 -3.37 10.31
N VAL A 152 -10.08 -2.08 10.00
CA VAL A 152 -10.04 -1.05 11.04
C VAL A 152 -11.06 -1.35 12.15
N ALA A 153 -12.29 -1.74 11.82
CA ALA A 153 -13.29 -2.10 12.81
C ALA A 153 -12.90 -3.33 13.66
N ALA A 154 -12.29 -4.34 13.03
CA ALA A 154 -11.84 -5.54 13.72
C ALA A 154 -10.64 -5.30 14.65
N TYR A 155 -9.73 -4.41 14.27
CA TYR A 155 -8.53 -4.09 15.05
C TYR A 155 -8.67 -2.88 15.97
N SER A 156 -9.72 -2.05 15.80
CA SER A 156 -9.99 -0.93 16.71
C SER A 156 -10.47 -1.46 18.05
N ARG A 157 -9.57 -1.51 19.01
CA ARG A 157 -9.84 -1.80 20.43
C ARG A 157 -9.65 -0.52 21.24
N GLU A 158 -10.01 -0.56 22.52
CA GLU A 158 -9.83 0.60 23.43
C GLU A 158 -8.38 1.08 23.48
N GLU A 159 -7.40 0.20 23.23
CA GLU A 159 -5.97 0.46 23.30
C GLU A 159 -5.39 1.06 22.01
N LEU A 160 -6.04 0.90 20.85
CA LEU A 160 -5.52 1.35 19.55
C LEU A 160 -6.65 1.87 18.66
N ARG A 161 -6.73 3.17 18.48
CA ARG A 161 -7.67 3.81 17.56
C ARG A 161 -6.96 4.12 16.24
N LEU A 162 -7.21 3.28 15.24
CA LEU A 162 -6.66 3.50 13.89
C LEU A 162 -7.56 4.46 13.11
N PRO A 163 -7.00 5.54 12.53
CA PRO A 163 -7.78 6.41 11.65
C PRO A 163 -8.08 5.69 10.33
N ALA A 164 -9.35 5.51 10.01
CA ALA A 164 -9.82 4.91 8.76
C ALA A 164 -9.76 5.91 7.60
N THR A 165 -8.59 6.48 7.30
CA THR A 165 -8.42 7.42 6.20
C THR A 165 -7.59 6.81 5.08
N ILE A 166 -8.20 6.64 3.89
CA ILE A 166 -7.50 6.19 2.69
C ILE A 166 -7.11 7.42 1.88
N SER A 167 -5.82 7.62 1.64
CA SER A 167 -5.33 8.78 0.90
C SER A 167 -5.56 8.62 -0.61
N ALA A 168 -5.75 9.74 -1.32
CA ALA A 168 -5.83 9.73 -2.79
C ALA A 168 -4.56 9.13 -3.45
N ARG A 169 -3.41 9.28 -2.80
CA ARG A 169 -2.15 8.67 -3.24
C ARG A 169 -2.23 7.13 -3.27
N SER A 170 -2.90 6.52 -2.29
CA SER A 170 -3.05 5.06 -2.23
C SER A 170 -3.87 4.54 -3.41
N TYR A 171 -4.95 5.22 -3.77
CA TYR A 171 -5.71 4.89 -4.98
C TYR A 171 -4.87 5.05 -6.24
N GLY A 172 -4.10 6.14 -6.36
CA GLY A 172 -3.21 6.38 -7.49
C GLY A 172 -2.19 5.26 -7.67
N VAL A 173 -1.52 4.83 -6.60
CA VAL A 173 -0.54 3.72 -6.64
C VAL A 173 -1.22 2.40 -7.02
N ALA A 174 -2.37 2.09 -6.44
CA ALA A 174 -3.09 0.86 -6.73
C ALA A 174 -3.55 0.80 -8.19
N LEU A 175 -4.16 1.88 -8.70
CA LEU A 175 -4.62 1.96 -10.08
C LEU A 175 -3.49 1.91 -11.10
N THR A 176 -2.38 2.62 -10.84
CA THR A 176 -1.21 2.57 -11.74
C THR A 176 -0.60 1.18 -11.79
N ALA A 177 -0.45 0.50 -10.65
CA ALA A 177 0.05 -0.87 -10.60
C ALA A 177 -0.90 -1.85 -11.32
N TYR A 178 -2.20 -1.70 -11.14
CA TYR A 178 -3.23 -2.50 -11.80
C TYR A 178 -3.19 -2.33 -13.32
N PHE A 179 -3.25 -1.10 -13.84
CA PHE A 179 -3.23 -0.86 -15.27
C PHE A 179 -1.88 -1.26 -15.91
N ALA A 180 -0.77 -1.04 -15.22
CA ALA A 180 0.52 -1.52 -15.69
C ALA A 180 0.54 -3.06 -15.84
N ALA A 181 0.02 -3.80 -14.86
CA ALA A 181 -0.08 -5.25 -14.91
C ALA A 181 -0.99 -5.73 -16.05
N VAL A 182 -2.16 -5.11 -16.25
CA VAL A 182 -3.09 -5.43 -17.33
C VAL A 182 -2.47 -5.14 -18.70
N LEU A 183 -1.80 -4.00 -18.87
CA LEU A 183 -1.12 -3.64 -20.12
C LEU A 183 0.02 -4.59 -20.44
N LEU A 184 0.83 -4.97 -19.45
CA LEU A 184 1.90 -5.96 -19.65
C LEU A 184 1.34 -7.33 -20.06
N GLY A 185 0.27 -7.78 -19.40
CA GLY A 185 -0.42 -9.02 -19.76
C GLY A 185 -0.97 -8.98 -21.18
N GLY A 186 -1.64 -7.88 -21.54
CA GLY A 186 -2.14 -7.66 -22.91
C GLY A 186 -1.04 -7.64 -23.96
N MET A 187 0.05 -6.91 -23.71
CA MET A 187 1.17 -6.82 -24.64
C MET A 187 1.84 -8.16 -24.91
N LEU A 188 1.99 -9.01 -23.89
CA LEU A 188 2.58 -10.35 -24.08
C LEU A 188 1.69 -11.24 -24.94
N VAL A 189 0.36 -11.13 -24.77
CA VAL A 189 -0.55 -11.94 -25.58
C VAL A 189 -0.61 -11.42 -27.03
N VAL A 190 -0.65 -10.11 -27.24
CA VAL A 190 -0.55 -9.52 -28.58
C VAL A 190 0.71 -10.02 -29.30
N ARG A 191 1.86 -10.00 -28.63
CA ARG A 191 3.11 -10.57 -29.21
C ARG A 191 2.95 -12.03 -29.59
N ARG A 192 2.24 -12.80 -28.78
CA ARG A 192 1.99 -14.23 -29.06
C ARG A 192 1.01 -14.43 -30.21
N VAL A 193 -0.01 -13.58 -30.36
CA VAL A 193 -0.93 -13.60 -31.50
C VAL A 193 -0.18 -13.38 -32.80
N TRP A 194 0.78 -12.48 -32.83
CA TRP A 194 1.61 -12.23 -34.02
C TRP A 194 2.51 -13.38 -34.39
N SER A 195 2.83 -14.29 -33.45
CA SER A 195 3.64 -15.48 -33.69
C SER A 195 2.80 -16.72 -34.03
N LEU A 196 1.47 -16.64 -33.97
CA LEU A 196 0.58 -17.75 -34.33
C LEU A 196 0.30 -17.75 -35.84
N ASP A 197 0.57 -18.87 -36.49
CA ASP A 197 0.13 -19.12 -37.85
C ASP A 197 -1.37 -19.48 -37.85
N LEU A 198 -2.22 -18.44 -37.95
CA LEU A 198 -3.68 -18.56 -37.92
C LEU A 198 -4.22 -19.43 -39.06
N VAL A 199 -3.45 -19.60 -40.15
CA VAL A 199 -3.80 -20.45 -41.29
C VAL A 199 -3.64 -21.91 -40.94
N ALA A 200 -2.65 -22.26 -40.10
CA ALA A 200 -2.42 -23.64 -39.65
C ALA A 200 -3.56 -24.17 -38.77
N VAL A 201 -4.23 -23.31 -38.03
CA VAL A 201 -5.38 -23.67 -37.16
C VAL A 201 -6.60 -24.12 -37.96
N LEU A 202 -6.77 -23.63 -39.16
CA LEU A 202 -7.84 -24.06 -40.07
C LEU A 202 -7.54 -25.43 -40.74
N LYS A 203 -6.26 -25.78 -40.84
CA LYS A 203 -5.80 -26.98 -41.59
C LYS A 203 -5.73 -28.26 -40.71
N THR A 204 -5.79 -28.16 -39.41
CA THR A 204 -5.55 -29.31 -38.47
C THR A 204 -6.81 -30.07 -38.06
N ARG A 205 -7.93 -29.89 -38.77
CA ARG A 205 -9.18 -30.67 -38.54
C ARG A 205 -9.93 -31.02 -39.84
N GLU A 206 -9.26 -31.64 -40.78
CA GLU A 206 -9.87 -32.61 -41.69
C GLU A 206 -9.49 -34.04 -41.29
#